data_e38093df99a6c7fb7ae7b88e14173bb3
#
_entry.id   e38093df99a6c7fb7ae7b88e14173bb3
#
_cell.length_a   1.000
_cell.length_b   1.000
_cell.length_c   1.000
_cell.angle_alpha   90.00
_cell.angle_beta   90.00
_cell.angle_gamma   90.00
#
_symmetry.space_group_name_H-M   'P 1'
#
loop_
_entity.id
_entity.type
_entity.pdbx_description
1 polymer ?
#
loop_
_entity_poly.entity_id
_entity_poly.type
_entity_poly.pdbx_seq_one_letter_code
_entity_poly.pdbx_strand_id
1 'polypeptide(L)'
;MKNHDYEYVRTIVQEGNFSKAAQKLYISQPALSAAIKKIEKDLNGIPLFDRSVNPVKLTVEGEYWLEKAREIDRIETQIREHFAAAAGIRSGTISVGSSAYFCAYFLANLIREYHHLNTSCEIDLTECDATSMDQGLRKGTLDVGIDVEQLDPDLFDSYNLGKEYLLLAVPASFPVNRKAARYQIRREQILDRSFLRDDVPGVDLGLFRKEPFVLLKKNQDSYRRAIALCEEAGF
;
A
#
# COMPACT_ATOMS: atom_id res chain seq x y z
N MET A 1 25.50 -14.27 -2.13
CA MET A 1 24.46 -14.16 -1.08
C MET A 1 23.81 -15.53 -0.95
N LYS A 2 23.57 -16.02 0.28
CA LYS A 2 22.83 -17.29 0.47
C LYS A 2 21.35 -16.98 0.62
N ASN A 3 20.45 -17.89 0.20
CA ASN A 3 18.99 -17.69 0.24
C ASN A 3 18.41 -17.21 1.59
N HIS A 4 19.11 -17.42 2.73
CA HIS A 4 18.63 -16.98 4.04
C HIS A 4 19.23 -15.65 4.52
N ASP A 5 20.25 -15.11 3.85
CA ASP A 5 20.94 -13.90 4.33
C ASP A 5 20.01 -12.69 4.37
N TYR A 6 19.20 -12.51 3.31
CA TYR A 6 18.19 -11.45 3.23
C TYR A 6 17.11 -11.60 4.31
N GLU A 7 16.59 -12.81 4.49
CA GLU A 7 15.57 -13.10 5.49
C GLU A 7 16.05 -12.78 6.92
N TYR A 8 17.28 -13.12 7.25
CA TYR A 8 17.87 -12.82 8.55
C TYR A 8 17.96 -11.32 8.82
N VAL A 9 18.51 -10.56 7.88
CA VAL A 9 18.64 -9.11 8.02
C VAL A 9 17.25 -8.44 8.10
N ARG A 10 16.33 -8.81 7.21
CA ARG A 10 14.95 -8.30 7.21
C ARG A 10 14.24 -8.54 8.54
N THR A 11 14.33 -9.76 9.07
CA THR A 11 13.66 -10.12 10.33
C THR A 11 14.23 -9.36 11.51
N ILE A 12 15.56 -9.14 11.57
CA ILE A 12 16.16 -8.32 12.62
C ILE A 12 15.65 -6.87 12.56
N VAL A 13 15.52 -6.30 11.37
CA VAL A 13 14.98 -4.95 11.17
C VAL A 13 13.53 -4.86 11.64
N GLN A 14 12.70 -5.84 11.30
CA GLN A 14 11.29 -5.88 11.71
C GLN A 14 11.12 -5.98 13.23
N GLU A 15 11.93 -6.82 13.88
CA GLU A 15 11.82 -7.07 15.32
C GLU A 15 12.61 -6.05 16.17
N GLY A 16 13.55 -5.31 15.57
CA GLY A 16 14.45 -4.39 16.27
C GLY A 16 15.31 -5.07 17.34
N ASN A 17 15.38 -6.40 17.35
CA ASN A 17 16.02 -7.18 18.39
C ASN A 17 16.46 -8.57 17.90
N PHE A 18 17.74 -8.89 18.08
CA PHE A 18 18.31 -10.16 17.64
C PHE A 18 17.67 -11.40 18.28
N SER A 19 17.30 -11.32 19.57
CA SER A 19 16.70 -12.47 20.27
C SER A 19 15.29 -12.74 19.77
N LYS A 20 14.47 -11.69 19.57
CA LYS A 20 13.13 -11.83 19.00
C LYS A 20 13.18 -12.32 17.56
N ALA A 21 14.09 -11.76 16.76
CA ALA A 21 14.29 -12.19 15.37
C ALA A 21 14.70 -13.67 15.29
N ALA A 22 15.65 -14.11 16.12
CA ALA A 22 16.07 -15.51 16.19
C ALA A 22 14.90 -16.44 16.57
N GLN A 23 14.08 -16.04 17.51
CA GLN A 23 12.89 -16.79 17.91
C GLN A 23 11.89 -16.92 16.76
N LYS A 24 11.64 -15.83 16.02
CA LYS A 24 10.76 -15.82 14.86
C LYS A 24 11.28 -16.68 13.70
N LEU A 25 12.61 -16.76 13.57
CA LEU A 25 13.30 -17.58 12.56
C LEU A 25 13.50 -19.04 13.00
N TYR A 26 13.06 -19.42 14.20
CA TYR A 26 13.25 -20.76 14.77
C TYR A 26 14.71 -21.21 14.87
N ILE A 27 15.62 -20.26 15.13
CA ILE A 27 17.05 -20.52 15.34
C ILE A 27 17.53 -19.93 16.66
N SER A 28 18.72 -20.32 17.11
CA SER A 28 19.32 -19.71 18.31
C SER A 28 19.87 -18.32 18.01
N GLN A 29 19.80 -17.41 18.99
CA GLN A 29 20.38 -16.06 18.86
C GLN A 29 21.88 -16.08 18.55
N PRO A 30 22.73 -16.97 19.11
CA PRO A 30 24.11 -17.11 18.69
C PRO A 30 24.27 -17.51 17.22
N ALA A 31 23.41 -18.39 16.70
CA ALA A 31 23.43 -18.79 15.30
C ALA A 31 23.09 -17.61 14.37
N LEU A 32 22.04 -16.84 14.70
CA LEU A 32 21.70 -15.64 13.95
C LEU A 32 22.84 -14.61 13.98
N SER A 33 23.40 -14.33 15.15
CA SER A 33 24.55 -13.41 15.28
C SER A 33 25.77 -13.88 14.50
N ALA A 34 26.06 -15.19 14.47
CA ALA A 34 27.14 -15.73 13.66
C ALA A 34 26.88 -15.59 12.16
N ALA A 35 25.63 -15.78 11.71
CA ALA A 35 25.24 -15.58 10.33
C ALA A 35 25.46 -14.12 9.89
N ILE A 36 24.99 -13.15 10.69
CA ILE A 36 25.19 -11.72 10.40
C ILE A 36 26.68 -11.36 10.37
N LYS A 37 27.46 -11.81 11.37
CA LYS A 37 28.93 -11.60 11.36
C LYS A 37 29.61 -12.17 10.12
N LYS A 38 29.09 -13.28 9.59
CA LYS A 38 29.61 -13.86 8.35
C LYS A 38 29.31 -12.96 7.15
N ILE A 39 28.09 -12.43 7.04
CA ILE A 39 27.73 -11.47 5.98
C ILE A 39 28.64 -10.24 6.09
N GLU A 40 28.76 -9.66 7.28
CA GLU A 40 29.62 -8.49 7.55
C GLU A 40 31.09 -8.79 7.18
N LYS A 41 31.60 -9.99 7.49
CA LYS A 41 32.96 -10.42 7.12
C LYS A 41 33.14 -10.49 5.59
N ASP A 42 32.17 -11.03 4.87
CA ASP A 42 32.18 -11.10 3.41
C ASP A 42 32.11 -9.70 2.76
N LEU A 43 31.70 -8.69 3.52
CA LEU A 43 31.67 -7.27 3.19
C LEU A 43 32.86 -6.48 3.79
N ASN A 44 34.02 -7.10 3.90
CA ASN A 44 35.25 -6.50 4.46
C ASN A 44 35.13 -6.06 5.92
N GLY A 45 34.24 -6.68 6.69
CA GLY A 45 34.02 -6.39 8.11
C GLY A 45 33.15 -5.16 8.39
N ILE A 46 32.53 -4.58 7.37
CA ILE A 46 31.61 -3.42 7.52
C ILE A 46 30.35 -3.88 8.25
N PRO A 47 29.99 -3.26 9.38
CA PRO A 47 28.81 -3.64 10.15
C PRO A 47 27.53 -3.24 9.42
N LEU A 48 26.55 -4.16 9.36
CA LEU A 48 25.22 -3.88 8.83
C LEU A 48 24.28 -3.28 9.89
N PHE A 49 24.56 -3.50 11.17
CA PHE A 49 23.72 -3.06 12.28
C PHE A 49 24.46 -2.19 13.28
N ASP A 50 23.85 -1.10 13.69
CA ASP A 50 24.24 -0.37 14.89
C ASP A 50 23.64 -1.07 16.12
N ARG A 51 24.52 -1.73 16.88
CA ARG A 51 24.17 -2.48 18.09
C ARG A 51 24.25 -1.64 19.36
N SER A 52 24.66 -0.37 19.26
CA SER A 52 24.76 0.54 20.39
C SER A 52 23.42 1.14 20.80
N VAL A 53 22.42 1.03 19.92
CA VAL A 53 21.06 1.59 20.10
C VAL A 53 20.03 0.48 20.34
N ASN A 54 18.97 0.81 21.04
CA ASN A 54 17.83 -0.08 21.27
C ASN A 54 16.54 0.69 20.94
N PRO A 55 15.71 0.25 19.97
CA PRO A 55 15.86 -0.95 19.15
C PRO A 55 17.10 -0.90 18.22
N VAL A 56 17.61 -2.08 17.86
CA VAL A 56 18.73 -2.22 16.90
C VAL A 56 18.32 -1.64 15.55
N LYS A 57 19.21 -0.84 14.95
CA LYS A 57 18.98 -0.20 13.65
C LYS A 57 20.04 -0.62 12.63
N LEU A 58 19.71 -0.45 11.35
CA LEU A 58 20.70 -0.58 10.28
C LEU A 58 21.70 0.59 10.32
N THR A 59 22.91 0.34 9.87
CA THR A 59 23.86 1.38 9.45
C THR A 59 23.47 1.87 8.04
N VAL A 60 24.10 2.94 7.56
CA VAL A 60 23.91 3.41 6.16
C VAL A 60 24.26 2.31 5.16
N GLU A 61 25.34 1.58 5.41
CA GLU A 61 25.77 0.44 4.59
C GLU A 61 24.81 -0.74 4.72
N GLY A 62 24.22 -0.92 5.92
CA GLY A 62 23.17 -1.92 6.15
C GLY A 62 21.89 -1.63 5.38
N GLU A 63 21.46 -0.38 5.31
CA GLU A 63 20.31 0.05 4.49
C GLU A 63 20.56 -0.20 3.00
N TYR A 64 21.73 0.19 2.51
CA TYR A 64 22.13 -0.08 1.13
C TYR A 64 22.17 -1.58 0.82
N TRP A 65 22.77 -2.37 1.73
CA TRP A 65 22.83 -3.82 1.56
C TRP A 65 21.43 -4.44 1.51
N LEU A 66 20.54 -4.04 2.43
CA LEU A 66 19.17 -4.58 2.50
C LEU A 66 18.37 -4.24 1.22
N GLU A 67 18.54 -3.02 0.69
CA GLU A 67 17.91 -2.61 -0.56
C GLU A 67 18.38 -3.51 -1.72
N LYS A 68 19.68 -3.71 -1.88
CA LYS A 68 20.24 -4.53 -2.96
C LYS A 68 19.95 -6.03 -2.78
N ALA A 69 19.94 -6.50 -1.53
CA ALA A 69 19.55 -7.89 -1.23
C ALA A 69 18.09 -8.17 -1.60
N ARG A 70 17.19 -7.19 -1.40
CA ARG A 70 15.79 -7.27 -1.82
C ARG A 70 15.65 -7.33 -3.34
N GLU A 71 16.41 -6.54 -4.09
CA GLU A 71 16.42 -6.60 -5.55
C GLU A 71 16.83 -7.99 -6.06
N ILE A 72 17.85 -8.59 -5.45
CA ILE A 72 18.32 -9.94 -5.80
C ILE A 72 17.25 -10.99 -5.50
N ASP A 73 16.65 -10.96 -4.30
CA ASP A 73 15.61 -11.89 -3.88
C ASP A 73 14.40 -11.84 -4.84
N ARG A 74 14.04 -10.63 -5.29
CA ARG A 74 13.00 -10.43 -6.30
C ARG A 74 13.37 -11.09 -7.63
N ILE A 75 14.59 -10.88 -8.12
CA ILE A 75 15.05 -11.48 -9.38
C ILE A 75 15.02 -13.02 -9.28
N GLU A 76 15.50 -13.58 -8.18
CA GLU A 76 15.45 -15.02 -7.93
C GLU A 76 14.00 -15.55 -7.90
N THR A 77 13.08 -14.79 -7.32
CA THR A 77 11.65 -15.12 -7.29
C THR A 77 11.06 -15.08 -8.70
N GLN A 78 11.32 -14.03 -9.48
CA GLN A 78 10.85 -13.93 -10.88
C GLN A 78 11.36 -15.10 -11.74
N ILE A 79 12.62 -15.52 -11.56
CA ILE A 79 13.15 -16.70 -12.24
C ILE A 79 12.36 -17.94 -11.86
N ARG A 80 12.14 -18.18 -10.57
CA ARG A 80 11.36 -19.36 -10.10
C ARG A 80 9.94 -19.35 -10.65
N GLU A 81 9.28 -18.22 -10.62
CA GLU A 81 7.90 -18.06 -11.12
C GLU A 81 7.80 -18.29 -12.63
N HIS A 82 8.76 -17.74 -13.40
CA HIS A 82 8.81 -17.97 -14.84
C HIS A 82 8.89 -19.48 -15.19
N PHE A 83 9.78 -20.20 -14.52
CA PHE A 83 9.92 -21.65 -14.74
C PHE A 83 8.75 -22.46 -14.20
N ALA A 84 8.15 -22.04 -13.07
CA ALA A 84 6.93 -22.66 -12.56
C ALA A 84 5.77 -22.48 -13.55
N ALA A 85 5.59 -21.29 -14.10
CA ALA A 85 4.59 -21.01 -15.12
C ALA A 85 4.80 -21.83 -16.40
N ALA A 86 6.06 -21.97 -16.86
CA ALA A 86 6.41 -22.81 -18.00
C ALA A 86 6.13 -24.31 -17.75
N ALA A 87 6.23 -24.74 -16.49
CA ALA A 87 5.87 -26.09 -16.06
C ALA A 87 4.37 -26.29 -15.80
N GLY A 88 3.53 -25.26 -16.04
CA GLY A 88 2.09 -25.30 -15.75
C GLY A 88 1.75 -25.19 -14.26
N ILE A 89 2.72 -24.89 -13.41
CA ILE A 89 2.54 -24.68 -11.97
C ILE A 89 2.21 -23.20 -11.76
N ARG A 90 0.95 -22.89 -11.47
CA ARG A 90 0.51 -21.54 -11.09
C ARG A 90 0.69 -21.38 -9.58
N SER A 91 1.88 -21.06 -9.15
CA SER A 91 2.17 -20.75 -7.74
C SER A 91 3.03 -19.48 -7.70
N GLY A 92 2.83 -18.66 -6.67
CA GLY A 92 3.58 -17.43 -6.46
C GLY A 92 2.87 -16.52 -5.48
N THR A 93 3.51 -15.42 -5.14
CA THR A 93 2.93 -14.35 -4.31
C THR A 93 2.82 -13.09 -5.14
N ILE A 94 1.66 -12.46 -5.15
CA ILE A 94 1.44 -11.13 -5.74
C ILE A 94 1.39 -10.12 -4.60
N SER A 95 2.34 -9.19 -4.58
CA SER A 95 2.40 -8.11 -3.60
C SER A 95 1.58 -6.91 -4.08
N VAL A 96 0.48 -6.64 -3.39
CA VAL A 96 -0.47 -5.58 -3.74
C VAL A 96 -0.40 -4.45 -2.72
N GLY A 97 -0.18 -3.23 -3.19
CA GLY A 97 -0.22 -2.01 -2.37
C GLY A 97 -1.49 -1.21 -2.61
N SER A 98 -2.12 -0.71 -1.55
CA SER A 98 -3.27 0.16 -1.68
C SER A 98 -3.55 0.97 -0.41
N SER A 99 -4.45 1.96 -0.51
CA SER A 99 -4.90 2.72 0.66
C SER A 99 -5.75 1.86 1.60
N ALA A 100 -5.82 2.27 2.88
CA ALA A 100 -6.63 1.59 3.91
C ALA A 100 -8.08 1.34 3.46
N TYR A 101 -8.67 2.31 2.77
CA TYR A 101 -10.04 2.20 2.27
C TYR A 101 -10.20 1.06 1.25
N PHE A 102 -9.33 1.01 0.24
CA PHE A 102 -9.38 -0.05 -0.77
C PHE A 102 -9.03 -1.42 -0.19
N CYS A 103 -8.06 -1.48 0.72
CA CYS A 103 -7.71 -2.73 1.42
C CYS A 103 -8.93 -3.30 2.17
N ALA A 104 -9.65 -2.45 2.93
CA ALA A 104 -10.75 -2.91 3.77
C ALA A 104 -12.04 -3.23 3.00
N TYR A 105 -12.39 -2.42 1.99
CA TYR A 105 -13.73 -2.48 1.40
C TYR A 105 -13.78 -3.02 -0.03
N PHE A 106 -12.70 -2.90 -0.78
CA PHE A 106 -12.67 -3.32 -2.18
C PHE A 106 -11.85 -4.60 -2.36
N LEU A 107 -10.59 -4.59 -1.93
CA LEU A 107 -9.64 -5.68 -2.19
C LEU A 107 -9.98 -6.96 -1.45
N ALA A 108 -10.52 -6.87 -0.24
CA ALA A 108 -10.91 -8.07 0.51
C ALA A 108 -11.86 -8.99 -0.26
N ASN A 109 -12.84 -8.40 -0.97
CA ASN A 109 -13.76 -9.16 -1.81
C ASN A 109 -13.10 -9.66 -3.10
N LEU A 110 -12.29 -8.83 -3.75
CA LEU A 110 -11.59 -9.17 -4.98
C LEU A 110 -10.60 -10.33 -4.74
N ILE A 111 -9.85 -10.28 -3.66
CA ILE A 111 -8.90 -11.33 -3.26
C ILE A 111 -9.62 -12.64 -3.01
N ARG A 112 -10.76 -12.60 -2.33
CA ARG A 112 -11.58 -13.79 -2.11
C ARG A 112 -12.00 -14.44 -3.43
N GLU A 113 -12.53 -13.67 -4.37
CA GLU A 113 -12.93 -14.17 -5.70
C GLU A 113 -11.70 -14.69 -6.48
N TYR A 114 -10.58 -14.00 -6.40
CA TYR A 114 -9.34 -14.43 -7.05
C TYR A 114 -8.87 -15.79 -6.50
N HIS A 115 -8.91 -16.00 -5.18
CA HIS A 115 -8.55 -17.28 -4.57
C HIS A 115 -9.47 -18.44 -4.98
N HIS A 116 -10.75 -18.17 -5.26
CA HIS A 116 -11.64 -19.20 -5.82
C HIS A 116 -11.21 -19.64 -7.23
N LEU A 117 -10.60 -18.76 -8.00
CA LEU A 117 -10.13 -19.03 -9.38
C LEU A 117 -8.70 -19.56 -9.41
N ASN A 118 -7.86 -19.17 -8.45
CA ASN A 118 -6.43 -19.45 -8.40
C ASN A 118 -5.98 -19.82 -6.98
N THR A 119 -6.15 -21.09 -6.64
CA THR A 119 -5.85 -21.61 -5.29
C THR A 119 -4.37 -21.69 -4.94
N SER A 120 -3.49 -21.54 -5.93
CA SER A 120 -2.03 -21.71 -5.78
C SER A 120 -1.26 -20.40 -5.73
N CYS A 121 -1.94 -19.25 -5.77
CA CYS A 121 -1.31 -17.94 -5.73
C CYS A 121 -1.70 -17.24 -4.42
N GLU A 122 -0.71 -16.80 -3.67
CA GLU A 122 -0.91 -15.98 -2.47
C GLU A 122 -0.94 -14.50 -2.82
N ILE A 123 -1.72 -13.71 -2.10
CA ILE A 123 -1.74 -12.26 -2.22
C ILE A 123 -1.25 -11.67 -0.91
N ASP A 124 -0.13 -10.94 -1.00
CA ASP A 124 0.41 -10.14 0.11
C ASP A 124 -0.09 -8.71 -0.02
N LEU A 125 -1.03 -8.34 0.86
CA LEU A 125 -1.68 -7.03 0.81
C LEU A 125 -1.01 -6.07 1.79
N THR A 126 -0.45 -4.98 1.26
CA THR A 126 0.21 -3.92 2.03
C THR A 126 -0.61 -2.63 1.99
N GLU A 127 -0.99 -2.13 3.17
CA GLU A 127 -1.57 -0.79 3.30
C GLU A 127 -0.46 0.26 3.14
N CYS A 128 -0.62 1.19 2.20
CA CYS A 128 0.32 2.28 1.94
C CYS A 128 -0.36 3.52 1.37
N ASP A 129 0.30 4.68 1.48
CA ASP A 129 -0.09 5.89 0.77
C ASP A 129 0.48 5.90 -0.66
N ALA A 130 0.03 6.87 -1.49
CA ALA A 130 0.43 6.97 -2.89
C ALA A 130 1.95 7.08 -3.07
N THR A 131 2.65 7.80 -2.19
CA THR A 131 4.10 7.96 -2.25
C THR A 131 4.83 6.65 -1.96
N SER A 132 4.41 5.94 -0.92
CA SER A 132 4.97 4.63 -0.56
C SER A 132 4.65 3.57 -1.61
N MET A 133 3.48 3.65 -2.24
CA MET A 133 3.06 2.78 -3.33
C MET A 133 3.93 3.01 -4.58
N ASP A 134 4.12 4.25 -5.03
CA ASP A 134 5.02 4.59 -6.16
C ASP A 134 6.44 4.05 -5.90
N GLN A 135 6.97 4.29 -4.71
CA GLN A 135 8.29 3.77 -4.33
C GLN A 135 8.33 2.24 -4.31
N GLY A 136 7.28 1.60 -3.81
CA GLY A 136 7.17 0.15 -3.76
C GLY A 136 7.15 -0.48 -5.15
N LEU A 137 6.39 0.10 -6.08
CA LEU A 137 6.34 -0.33 -7.48
C LEU A 137 7.68 -0.12 -8.20
N ARG A 138 8.31 1.06 -8.05
CA ARG A 138 9.64 1.35 -8.63
C ARG A 138 10.73 0.40 -8.11
N LYS A 139 10.70 0.08 -6.82
CA LYS A 139 11.65 -0.86 -6.18
C LYS A 139 11.25 -2.32 -6.41
N GLY A 140 10.06 -2.56 -6.97
CA GLY A 140 9.47 -3.87 -7.16
C GLY A 140 9.25 -4.65 -5.85
N THR A 141 8.95 -3.95 -4.77
CA THR A 141 8.44 -4.54 -3.53
C THR A 141 6.93 -4.68 -3.56
N LEU A 142 6.30 -4.04 -4.53
CA LEU A 142 4.92 -4.24 -4.94
C LEU A 142 4.90 -4.62 -6.41
N ASP A 143 4.05 -5.58 -6.75
CA ASP A 143 3.78 -5.99 -8.14
C ASP A 143 2.62 -5.19 -8.72
N VAL A 144 1.65 -4.84 -7.88
CA VAL A 144 0.42 -4.12 -8.26
C VAL A 144 0.14 -3.01 -7.25
N GLY A 145 -0.20 -1.83 -7.75
CA GLY A 145 -0.75 -0.73 -6.95
C GLY A 145 -2.21 -0.47 -7.34
N ILE A 146 -3.09 -0.23 -6.37
CA ILE A 146 -4.49 0.15 -6.63
C ILE A 146 -4.79 1.45 -5.89
N ASP A 147 -5.03 2.50 -6.65
CA ASP A 147 -5.34 3.84 -6.13
C ASP A 147 -6.25 4.61 -7.11
N VAL A 148 -6.67 5.78 -6.69
CA VAL A 148 -7.43 6.75 -7.52
C VAL A 148 -6.52 7.64 -8.36
N GLU A 149 -5.25 7.78 -7.99
CA GLU A 149 -4.27 8.56 -8.73
C GLU A 149 -3.62 7.72 -9.85
N GLN A 150 -3.46 8.34 -11.00
CA GLN A 150 -2.68 7.75 -12.07
C GLN A 150 -1.19 8.00 -11.78
N LEU A 151 -0.41 6.94 -11.77
CA LEU A 151 1.04 7.01 -11.67
C LEU A 151 1.65 7.39 -13.03
N ASP A 152 2.97 7.59 -13.05
CA ASP A 152 3.74 7.96 -14.23
C ASP A 152 3.53 6.94 -15.37
N PRO A 153 2.86 7.32 -16.48
CA PRO A 153 2.55 6.41 -17.57
C PRO A 153 3.78 5.94 -18.38
N ASP A 154 4.92 6.62 -18.23
CA ASP A 154 6.17 6.21 -18.87
C ASP A 154 6.85 5.05 -18.13
N LEU A 155 6.42 4.78 -16.88
CA LEU A 155 7.01 3.78 -16.01
C LEU A 155 6.07 2.63 -15.66
N PHE A 156 4.76 2.85 -15.72
CA PHE A 156 3.76 1.89 -15.26
C PHE A 156 2.60 1.72 -16.25
N ASP A 157 2.25 0.48 -16.51
CA ASP A 157 0.99 0.15 -17.18
C ASP A 157 -0.17 0.36 -16.20
N SER A 158 -1.20 1.10 -16.63
CA SER A 158 -2.37 1.41 -15.81
C SER A 158 -3.66 0.90 -16.42
N TYR A 159 -4.49 0.25 -15.62
CA TYR A 159 -5.80 -0.28 -16.01
C TYR A 159 -6.90 0.39 -15.20
N ASN A 160 -7.88 0.99 -15.88
CA ASN A 160 -9.01 1.62 -15.21
C ASN A 160 -10.01 0.55 -14.75
N LEU A 161 -10.15 0.41 -13.43
CA LEU A 161 -11.08 -0.55 -12.80
C LEU A 161 -12.48 0.04 -12.60
N GLY A 162 -12.63 1.37 -12.59
CA GLY A 162 -13.90 2.03 -12.37
C GLY A 162 -13.76 3.50 -12.05
N LYS A 163 -14.85 4.11 -11.60
CA LYS A 163 -14.90 5.51 -11.16
C LYS A 163 -15.30 5.59 -9.70
N GLU A 164 -14.59 6.40 -8.94
CA GLU A 164 -14.95 6.78 -7.59
C GLU A 164 -15.71 8.11 -7.61
N TYR A 165 -16.70 8.23 -6.72
CA TYR A 165 -17.51 9.43 -6.59
C TYR A 165 -17.43 9.96 -5.16
N LEU A 166 -17.14 11.24 -5.00
CA LEU A 166 -17.16 11.92 -3.72
C LEU A 166 -18.58 12.42 -3.42
N LEU A 167 -19.09 12.05 -2.25
CA LEU A 167 -20.36 12.53 -1.74
C LEU A 167 -20.14 13.42 -0.52
N LEU A 168 -20.83 14.55 -0.46
CA LEU A 168 -20.82 15.41 0.72
C LEU A 168 -21.87 14.91 1.72
N ALA A 169 -21.42 14.42 2.88
CA ALA A 169 -22.31 14.05 3.98
C ALA A 169 -22.53 15.25 4.90
N VAL A 170 -23.77 15.68 5.06
CA VAL A 170 -24.13 16.83 5.88
C VAL A 170 -25.07 16.40 7.00
N PRO A 171 -24.77 16.74 8.29
CA PRO A 171 -25.68 16.45 9.38
C PRO A 171 -27.08 17.00 9.13
N ALA A 172 -28.12 16.20 9.37
CA ALA A 172 -29.50 16.57 9.10
C ALA A 172 -29.94 17.85 9.83
N SER A 173 -29.31 18.17 10.96
CA SER A 173 -29.57 19.36 11.77
C SER A 173 -29.05 20.66 11.17
N PHE A 174 -28.20 20.63 10.15
CA PHE A 174 -27.60 21.84 9.59
C PHE A 174 -28.64 22.65 8.78
N PRO A 175 -28.79 23.95 9.06
CA PRO A 175 -29.76 24.79 8.36
C PRO A 175 -29.53 24.90 6.85
N VAL A 176 -28.29 24.75 6.40
CA VAL A 176 -27.89 24.77 4.97
C VAL A 176 -28.60 23.69 4.15
N ASN A 177 -29.06 22.60 4.75
CA ASN A 177 -29.81 21.53 4.10
C ASN A 177 -31.08 22.02 3.43
N ARG A 178 -31.72 23.09 3.94
CA ARG A 178 -32.90 23.69 3.30
C ARG A 178 -32.56 24.32 1.95
N LYS A 179 -31.38 24.95 1.85
CA LYS A 179 -30.88 25.56 0.60
C LYS A 179 -30.38 24.53 -0.39
N ALA A 180 -29.79 23.45 0.15
CA ALA A 180 -29.24 22.35 -0.62
C ALA A 180 -30.28 21.25 -0.96
N ALA A 181 -31.57 21.44 -0.64
CA ALA A 181 -32.59 20.38 -0.76
C ALA A 181 -32.65 19.71 -2.15
N ARG A 182 -32.47 20.49 -3.21
CA ARG A 182 -32.48 19.96 -4.60
C ARG A 182 -31.32 19.04 -4.95
N TYR A 183 -30.24 19.07 -4.16
CA TYR A 183 -29.03 18.27 -4.38
C TYR A 183 -28.99 17.01 -3.48
N GLN A 184 -29.98 16.85 -2.59
CA GLN A 184 -30.01 15.73 -1.66
C GLN A 184 -30.25 14.43 -2.41
N ILE A 185 -29.38 13.45 -2.15
CA ILE A 185 -29.46 12.12 -2.72
C ILE A 185 -30.03 11.17 -1.68
N ARG A 186 -31.02 10.38 -2.07
CA ARG A 186 -31.63 9.36 -1.22
C ARG A 186 -30.78 8.08 -1.22
N ARG A 187 -30.92 7.28 -0.17
CA ARG A 187 -30.22 6.01 -0.05
C ARG A 187 -30.45 5.09 -1.26
N GLU A 188 -31.70 5.02 -1.74
CA GLU A 188 -32.08 4.22 -2.90
C GLU A 188 -31.29 4.64 -4.15
N GLN A 189 -31.14 5.93 -4.37
CA GLN A 189 -30.37 6.48 -5.50
C GLN A 189 -28.88 6.17 -5.41
N ILE A 190 -28.33 6.03 -4.20
CA ILE A 190 -26.95 5.57 -4.00
C ILE A 190 -26.82 4.09 -4.33
N LEU A 191 -27.76 3.25 -3.86
CA LEU A 191 -27.72 1.81 -4.05
C LEU A 191 -27.90 1.40 -5.52
N ASP A 192 -28.80 2.04 -6.23
CA ASP A 192 -29.09 1.78 -7.65
C ASP A 192 -28.22 2.63 -8.61
N ARG A 193 -27.34 3.47 -8.06
CA ARG A 193 -26.46 4.39 -8.78
C ARG A 193 -27.19 5.41 -9.66
N SER A 194 -28.47 5.66 -9.45
CA SER A 194 -29.23 6.61 -10.26
C SER A 194 -28.81 8.08 -10.03
N PHE A 195 -28.08 8.35 -8.94
CA PHE A 195 -27.45 9.67 -8.71
C PHE A 195 -26.35 10.01 -9.72
N LEU A 196 -25.88 9.06 -10.50
CA LEU A 196 -24.84 9.25 -11.54
C LEU A 196 -25.41 9.62 -12.91
N ARG A 197 -26.72 9.77 -13.03
CA ARG A 197 -27.36 10.18 -14.25
C ARG A 197 -27.05 11.65 -14.55
N ASP A 198 -26.91 11.99 -15.81
CA ASP A 198 -26.55 13.34 -16.27
C ASP A 198 -27.56 14.41 -15.86
N ASP A 199 -28.83 14.01 -15.56
CA ASP A 199 -29.88 14.90 -15.10
C ASP A 199 -29.82 15.19 -13.58
N VAL A 200 -28.95 14.55 -12.81
CA VAL A 200 -28.77 14.81 -11.38
C VAL A 200 -27.66 15.83 -11.18
N PRO A 201 -27.99 17.03 -10.72
CA PRO A 201 -27.00 18.10 -10.57
C PRO A 201 -26.05 17.83 -9.42
N GLY A 202 -24.75 18.10 -9.64
CA GLY A 202 -23.77 18.16 -8.58
C GLY A 202 -24.08 19.29 -7.59
N VAL A 203 -23.70 19.12 -6.32
CA VAL A 203 -23.93 20.14 -5.29
C VAL A 203 -23.02 21.37 -5.51
N ASP A 204 -23.59 22.56 -5.36
CA ASP A 204 -22.79 23.77 -5.27
C ASP A 204 -22.15 23.88 -3.87
N LEU A 205 -20.86 23.64 -3.79
CA LEU A 205 -20.11 23.72 -2.54
C LEU A 205 -20.06 25.10 -1.94
N GLY A 206 -20.22 26.17 -2.71
CA GLY A 206 -20.30 27.54 -2.22
C GLY A 206 -21.41 27.76 -1.19
N LEU A 207 -22.46 26.93 -1.20
CA LEU A 207 -23.52 26.95 -0.18
C LEU A 207 -22.98 26.63 1.22
N PHE A 208 -21.92 25.86 1.31
CA PHE A 208 -21.34 25.32 2.55
C PHE A 208 -20.13 26.10 3.05
N ARG A 209 -19.74 27.21 2.40
CA ARG A 209 -18.53 28.01 2.71
C ARG A 209 -18.41 28.47 4.17
N LYS A 210 -19.49 28.50 4.92
CA LYS A 210 -19.54 28.90 6.33
C LYS A 210 -19.68 27.72 7.29
N GLU A 211 -19.80 26.51 6.76
CA GLU A 211 -19.98 25.32 7.56
C GLU A 211 -18.62 24.68 7.89
N PRO A 212 -18.47 24.02 9.03
CA PRO A 212 -17.24 23.30 9.35
C PRO A 212 -17.13 22.02 8.52
N PHE A 213 -15.94 21.76 7.95
CA PHE A 213 -15.65 20.54 7.22
C PHE A 213 -14.83 19.58 8.08
N VAL A 214 -15.17 18.30 8.05
CA VAL A 214 -14.36 17.21 8.60
C VAL A 214 -13.70 16.52 7.42
N LEU A 215 -12.39 16.63 7.35
CA LEU A 215 -11.58 16.04 6.28
C LEU A 215 -10.66 14.97 6.84
N LEU A 216 -10.22 14.07 5.98
CA LEU A 216 -9.19 13.11 6.33
C LEU A 216 -7.81 13.77 6.50
N LYS A 217 -6.78 13.01 6.80
CA LYS A 217 -5.42 13.56 7.01
C LYS A 217 -4.86 14.12 5.70
N LYS A 218 -3.97 15.13 5.83
CA LYS A 218 -3.39 15.87 4.69
C LYS A 218 -2.64 15.01 3.66
N ASN A 219 -2.12 13.86 4.08
CA ASN A 219 -1.42 12.93 3.20
C ASN A 219 -2.34 11.97 2.43
N GLN A 220 -3.65 12.09 2.57
CA GLN A 220 -4.62 11.26 1.85
C GLN A 220 -5.18 12.00 0.63
N ASP A 221 -5.41 11.27 -0.45
CA ASP A 221 -5.93 11.80 -1.71
C ASP A 221 -7.27 12.51 -1.52
N SER A 222 -8.20 11.91 -0.79
CA SER A 222 -9.51 12.51 -0.49
C SER A 222 -9.43 13.90 0.19
N TYR A 223 -8.37 14.17 1.01
CA TYR A 223 -8.13 15.50 1.55
C TYR A 223 -7.75 16.49 0.44
N ARG A 224 -6.80 16.13 -0.43
CA ARG A 224 -6.33 16.99 -1.53
C ARG A 224 -7.47 17.33 -2.49
N ARG A 225 -8.28 16.32 -2.85
CA ARG A 225 -9.44 16.48 -3.71
C ARG A 225 -10.51 17.36 -3.07
N ALA A 226 -10.78 17.18 -1.78
CA ALA A 226 -11.74 18.01 -1.07
C ALA A 226 -11.29 19.48 -1.00
N ILE A 227 -10.00 19.75 -0.75
CA ILE A 227 -9.45 21.11 -0.76
C ILE A 227 -9.57 21.72 -2.16
N ALA A 228 -9.16 21.00 -3.21
CA ALA A 228 -9.27 21.49 -4.59
C ALA A 228 -10.70 21.88 -4.96
N LEU A 229 -11.70 21.05 -4.58
CA LEU A 229 -13.11 21.34 -4.81
C LEU A 229 -13.60 22.58 -4.02
N CYS A 230 -13.10 22.81 -2.79
CA CYS A 230 -13.41 24.02 -2.03
C CYS A 230 -12.78 25.26 -2.65
N GLU A 231 -11.52 25.18 -3.11
CA GLU A 231 -10.83 26.26 -3.82
C GLU A 231 -11.53 26.62 -5.14
N GLU A 232 -11.97 25.64 -5.92
CA GLU A 232 -12.80 25.85 -7.12
C GLU A 232 -14.14 26.56 -6.78
N ALA A 233 -14.72 26.26 -5.63
CA ALA A 233 -15.92 26.90 -5.12
C ALA A 233 -15.68 28.29 -4.46
N GLY A 234 -14.44 28.75 -4.40
CA GLY A 234 -14.03 30.08 -3.94
C GLY A 234 -13.92 30.24 -2.41
N PHE A 235 -13.53 29.20 -1.67
CA PHE A 235 -13.27 29.27 -0.23
C PHE A 235 -12.25 28.23 0.25
#